data_64fb5596d18f2cdb41960404f9780878
#
_entry.id   64fb5596d18f2cdb41960404f9780878
#
_cell.length_a   1.000
_cell.length_b   1.000
_cell.length_c   1.000
_cell.angle_alpha   90.00
_cell.angle_beta   90.00
_cell.angle_gamma   90.00
#
_symmetry.space_group_name_H-M   'P 1'
#
loop_
_entity.id
_entity.type
_entity.pdbx_description
1 polymer ?
#
loop_
_entity_poly.entity_id
_entity_poly.type
_entity_poly.pdbx_seq_one_letter_code
_entity_poly.pdbx_strand_id
1 'polypeptide(L)'
;MTSNEAVIRELYRTAEVKDVDAFVALFAEGGYFWDVSAGAKYYGREIGNTVEIYAKAFHDMHRELGNFYVMGDVVIVELTLNGTQTGPLALPAGTIGPTGREMHAPCCDVFHLKDGKVTSFHCYTAATIILGQLGVLGNLGASLI
;
A
#
# COMPACT_ATOMS: atom_id res chain seq x y z
N MET A 1 27.61 1.58 1.81
CA MET A 1 26.49 0.62 1.88
C MET A 1 25.19 1.34 2.21
N THR A 2 24.16 1.05 1.48
CA THR A 2 22.83 1.62 1.73
C THR A 2 22.16 0.88 2.89
N SER A 3 21.66 1.60 3.89
CA SER A 3 20.94 1.00 5.00
C SER A 3 19.59 0.44 4.56
N ASN A 4 19.03 -0.50 5.31
CA ASN A 4 17.71 -1.04 5.04
C ASN A 4 16.62 0.05 5.14
N GLU A 5 16.76 0.99 6.08
CA GLU A 5 15.85 2.13 6.15
C GLU A 5 15.88 2.95 4.85
N ALA A 6 17.08 3.21 4.31
CA ALA A 6 17.22 3.98 3.08
C ALA A 6 16.60 3.25 1.88
N VAL A 7 16.72 1.93 1.81
CA VAL A 7 16.07 1.12 0.77
C VAL A 7 14.55 1.26 0.85
N ILE A 8 13.97 1.21 2.04
CA ILE A 8 12.52 1.34 2.21
C ILE A 8 12.05 2.76 1.90
N ARG A 9 12.80 3.79 2.28
CA ARG A 9 12.48 5.17 1.88
C ARG A 9 12.49 5.33 0.36
N GLU A 10 13.45 4.71 -0.31
CA GLU A 10 13.51 4.69 -1.78
C GLU A 10 12.30 3.96 -2.37
N LEU A 11 11.87 2.85 -1.76
CA LEU A 11 10.68 2.12 -2.18
C LEU A 11 9.44 3.04 -2.17
N TYR A 12 9.23 3.78 -1.08
CA TYR A 12 8.11 4.73 -1.01
C TYR A 12 8.25 5.86 -2.02
N ARG A 13 9.48 6.34 -2.26
CA ARG A 13 9.71 7.38 -3.27
C ARG A 13 9.29 6.90 -4.67
N THR A 14 9.64 5.66 -5.04
CA THR A 14 9.23 5.10 -6.34
C THR A 14 7.72 4.98 -6.45
N ALA A 15 7.04 4.63 -5.37
CA ALA A 15 5.57 4.58 -5.33
C ALA A 15 4.95 5.98 -5.48
N GLU A 16 5.52 7.00 -4.81
CA GLU A 16 5.03 8.39 -4.91
C GLU A 16 5.09 8.92 -6.35
N VAL A 17 6.18 8.65 -7.05
CA VAL A 17 6.34 9.08 -8.45
C VAL A 17 5.73 8.10 -9.45
N LYS A 18 5.10 7.03 -8.97
CA LYS A 18 4.44 6.00 -9.77
C LYS A 18 5.39 5.29 -10.74
N ASP A 19 6.65 5.15 -10.34
CA ASP A 19 7.65 4.39 -11.10
C ASP A 19 7.58 2.91 -10.69
N VAL A 20 6.66 2.19 -11.32
CA VAL A 20 6.36 0.80 -10.99
C VAL A 20 7.56 -0.12 -11.23
N ASP A 21 8.29 0.07 -12.32
CA ASP A 21 9.47 -0.75 -12.62
C ASP A 21 10.55 -0.59 -11.56
N ALA A 22 10.83 0.64 -11.12
CA ALA A 22 11.78 0.90 -10.06
C ALA A 22 11.32 0.33 -8.72
N PHE A 23 10.02 0.40 -8.43
CA PHE A 23 9.42 -0.20 -7.24
C PHE A 23 9.67 -1.72 -7.21
N VAL A 24 9.33 -2.41 -8.28
CA VAL A 24 9.51 -3.87 -8.41
C VAL A 24 11.00 -4.25 -8.32
N ALA A 25 11.88 -3.45 -8.89
CA ALA A 25 13.32 -3.72 -8.91
C ALA A 25 13.98 -3.72 -7.51
N LEU A 26 13.32 -3.16 -6.50
CA LEU A 26 13.81 -3.16 -5.12
C LEU A 26 13.54 -4.49 -4.41
N PHE A 27 12.73 -5.37 -4.98
CA PHE A 27 12.43 -6.68 -4.41
C PHE A 27 13.46 -7.71 -4.85
N ALA A 28 13.76 -8.65 -3.96
CA ALA A 28 14.58 -9.81 -4.28
C ALA A 28 13.84 -10.74 -5.23
N GLU A 29 14.59 -11.55 -5.98
CA GLU A 29 14.00 -12.66 -6.73
C GLU A 29 13.25 -13.58 -5.78
N GLY A 30 12.01 -13.95 -6.13
CA GLY A 30 11.14 -14.72 -5.25
C GLY A 30 10.49 -13.92 -4.13
N GLY A 31 10.79 -12.62 -4.02
CA GLY A 31 10.13 -11.73 -3.07
C GLY A 31 8.66 -11.52 -3.41
N TYR A 32 7.91 -11.03 -2.44
CA TYR A 32 6.47 -10.84 -2.63
C TYR A 32 5.93 -9.62 -1.86
N PHE A 33 4.82 -9.13 -2.35
CA PHE A 33 3.98 -8.12 -1.70
C PHE A 33 2.67 -8.79 -1.28
N TRP A 34 2.35 -8.73 -0.01
CA TRP A 34 1.07 -9.20 0.51
C TRP A 34 0.24 -8.02 0.99
N ASP A 35 -0.82 -7.71 0.26
CA ASP A 35 -1.86 -6.80 0.71
C ASP A 35 -2.78 -7.59 1.65
N VAL A 36 -2.49 -7.50 2.94
CA VAL A 36 -3.17 -8.31 3.96
C VAL A 36 -4.66 -7.99 4.02
N SER A 37 -5.00 -6.70 3.95
CA SER A 37 -6.39 -6.23 4.03
C SER A 37 -7.24 -6.68 2.85
N ALA A 38 -6.64 -6.83 1.67
CA ALA A 38 -7.32 -7.32 0.47
C ALA A 38 -7.24 -8.84 0.33
N GLY A 39 -6.38 -9.51 1.10
CA GLY A 39 -6.16 -10.95 1.00
C GLY A 39 -5.46 -11.35 -0.30
N ALA A 40 -4.62 -10.49 -0.85
CA ALA A 40 -3.97 -10.71 -2.14
C ALA A 40 -2.44 -10.68 -2.02
N LYS A 41 -1.77 -11.68 -2.61
CA LYS A 41 -0.32 -11.75 -2.70
C LYS A 41 0.11 -11.57 -4.15
N TYR A 42 1.19 -10.81 -4.34
CA TYR A 42 1.74 -10.50 -5.65
C TYR A 42 3.20 -10.89 -5.74
N TYR A 43 3.58 -11.48 -6.87
CA TYR A 43 4.93 -11.94 -7.16
C TYR A 43 5.40 -11.38 -8.50
N GLY A 44 6.71 -11.24 -8.67
CA GLY A 44 7.29 -10.77 -9.92
C GLY A 44 6.78 -9.38 -10.30
N ARG A 45 6.42 -9.19 -11.54
CA ARG A 45 5.94 -7.89 -12.04
C ARG A 45 4.63 -7.44 -11.37
N GLU A 46 3.81 -8.38 -10.90
CA GLU A 46 2.54 -8.08 -10.24
C GLU A 46 2.72 -7.41 -8.88
N ILE A 47 3.92 -7.43 -8.31
CA ILE A 47 4.25 -6.68 -7.10
C ILE A 47 3.88 -5.19 -7.24
N GLY A 48 3.97 -4.64 -8.44
CA GLY A 48 3.61 -3.25 -8.73
C GLY A 48 2.11 -2.97 -8.83
N ASN A 49 1.26 -4.00 -8.84
CA ASN A 49 -0.18 -3.82 -9.08
C ASN A 49 -0.84 -2.89 -8.06
N THR A 50 -0.46 -2.96 -6.79
CA THR A 50 -1.04 -2.11 -5.75
C THR A 50 -0.72 -0.63 -5.98
N VAL A 51 0.50 -0.32 -6.45
CA VAL A 51 0.88 1.05 -6.80
C VAL A 51 -0.02 1.56 -7.92
N GLU A 52 -0.25 0.75 -8.95
CA GLU A 52 -1.12 1.11 -10.08
C GLU A 52 -2.58 1.26 -9.67
N ILE A 53 -3.09 0.35 -8.82
CA ILE A 53 -4.48 0.39 -8.33
C ILE A 53 -4.75 1.70 -7.60
N TYR A 54 -3.87 2.07 -6.66
CA TYR A 54 -4.04 3.31 -5.90
C TYR A 54 -3.80 4.55 -6.77
N ALA A 55 -2.83 4.51 -7.68
CA ALA A 55 -2.58 5.63 -8.59
C ALA A 55 -3.77 5.92 -9.50
N LYS A 56 -4.48 4.88 -9.94
CA LYS A 56 -5.68 5.01 -10.78
C LYS A 56 -6.89 5.54 -10.01
N ALA A 57 -7.06 5.10 -8.77
CA ALA A 57 -8.18 5.50 -7.93
C ALA A 57 -7.97 6.90 -7.32
N PHE A 58 -6.74 7.21 -6.93
CA PHE A 58 -6.36 8.44 -6.24
C PHE A 58 -5.21 9.09 -7.01
N HIS A 59 -5.52 10.00 -7.92
CA HIS A 59 -4.48 10.65 -8.75
C HIS A 59 -3.51 11.50 -7.90
N ASP A 60 -3.98 12.01 -6.77
CA ASP A 60 -3.21 12.78 -5.80
C ASP A 60 -2.70 11.93 -4.63
N MET A 61 -2.57 10.63 -4.83
CA MET A 61 -2.11 9.70 -3.80
C MET A 61 -0.82 10.17 -3.15
N HIS A 62 -0.85 10.32 -1.83
CA HIS A 62 0.31 10.69 -1.03
C HIS A 62 0.43 9.77 0.19
N ARG A 63 1.60 9.19 0.34
CA ARG A 63 1.96 8.39 1.51
C ARG A 63 2.78 9.26 2.45
N GLU A 64 2.19 9.68 3.56
CA GLU A 64 2.89 10.44 4.58
C GLU A 64 3.55 9.47 5.54
N LEU A 65 4.88 9.40 5.50
CA LEU A 65 5.66 8.48 6.32
C LEU A 65 5.75 9.01 7.76
N GLY A 66 5.42 8.14 8.70
CA GLY A 66 5.54 8.43 10.13
C GLY A 66 6.78 7.77 10.74
N ASN A 67 6.56 6.88 11.71
CA ASN A 67 7.66 6.25 12.44
C ASN A 67 8.24 5.06 11.68
N PHE A 68 9.58 4.97 11.69
CA PHE A 68 10.33 3.82 11.21
C PHE A 68 10.89 3.06 12.40
N TYR A 69 10.70 1.74 12.41
CA TYR A 69 11.27 0.84 13.40
C TYR A 69 12.17 -0.14 12.66
N VAL A 70 13.46 -0.11 12.98
CA VAL A 70 14.46 -0.93 12.27
C VAL A 70 15.12 -1.90 13.25
N MET A 71 15.05 -3.19 12.93
CA MET A 71 15.71 -4.25 13.69
C MET A 71 16.43 -5.17 12.69
N GLY A 72 17.72 -4.91 12.43
CA GLY A 72 18.48 -5.70 11.47
C GLY A 72 17.83 -5.69 10.09
N ASP A 73 17.37 -6.85 9.64
CA ASP A 73 16.74 -7.03 8.33
C ASP A 73 15.22 -6.82 8.34
N VAL A 74 14.68 -6.28 9.42
CA VAL A 74 13.25 -5.94 9.53
C VAL A 74 13.09 -4.44 9.61
N VAL A 75 12.22 -3.88 8.76
CA VAL A 75 11.82 -2.47 8.81
C VAL A 75 10.30 -2.42 8.91
N ILE A 76 9.79 -1.71 9.91
CA ILE A 76 8.35 -1.47 10.08
C ILE A 76 8.11 0.02 9.93
N VAL A 77 7.09 0.38 9.15
CA VAL A 77 6.74 1.77 8.90
C VAL A 77 5.27 1.99 9.21
N GLU A 78 5.00 2.97 10.07
CA GLU A 78 3.66 3.50 10.24
C GLU A 78 3.51 4.73 9.35
N LEU A 79 2.47 4.77 8.55
CA LEU A 79 2.25 5.84 7.59
C LEU A 79 0.76 6.15 7.47
N THR A 80 0.46 7.24 6.78
CA THR A 80 -0.90 7.62 6.44
C THR A 80 -1.05 7.64 4.92
N LEU A 81 -2.14 7.05 4.44
CA LEU A 81 -2.52 7.05 3.03
C LEU A 81 -3.52 8.17 2.80
N ASN A 82 -3.23 9.06 1.86
CA ASN A 82 -4.03 10.24 1.58
C ASN A 82 -4.34 10.33 0.09
N GLY A 83 -5.53 10.80 -0.24
CA GLY A 83 -5.91 11.05 -1.61
C GLY A 83 -7.41 11.28 -1.77
N THR A 84 -7.79 11.78 -2.92
CA THR A 84 -9.19 11.98 -3.31
C THR A 84 -9.56 10.95 -4.36
N GLN A 85 -10.63 10.19 -4.15
CA GLN A 85 -11.04 9.16 -5.10
C GLN A 85 -11.73 9.77 -6.31
N THR A 86 -10.95 10.07 -7.32
CA THR A 86 -11.40 10.60 -8.60
C THR A 86 -11.48 9.55 -9.71
N GLY A 87 -10.93 8.37 -9.47
CA GLY A 87 -10.95 7.24 -10.39
C GLY A 87 -11.52 5.97 -9.75
N PRO A 88 -11.73 4.90 -10.55
CA PRO A 88 -12.23 3.64 -10.02
C PRO A 88 -11.22 2.98 -9.09
N LEU A 89 -11.71 2.39 -8.00
CA LEU A 89 -10.90 1.61 -7.06
C LEU A 89 -11.20 0.12 -7.24
N ALA A 90 -10.24 -0.62 -7.75
CA ALA A 90 -10.35 -2.06 -7.94
C ALA A 90 -10.07 -2.80 -6.63
N LEU A 91 -11.03 -3.61 -6.20
CA LEU A 91 -10.92 -4.50 -5.04
C LEU A 91 -11.17 -5.94 -5.48
N PRO A 92 -10.76 -6.96 -4.70
CA PRO A 92 -11.07 -8.35 -5.03
C PRO A 92 -12.57 -8.62 -5.22
N ALA A 93 -13.42 -7.93 -4.47
CA ALA A 93 -14.88 -8.08 -4.53
C ALA A 93 -15.51 -7.36 -5.73
N GLY A 94 -14.79 -6.49 -6.39
CA GLY A 94 -15.29 -5.67 -7.50
C GLY A 94 -14.72 -4.27 -7.49
N THR A 95 -15.19 -3.44 -8.40
CA THR A 95 -14.67 -2.07 -8.57
C THR A 95 -15.65 -1.04 -8.01
N ILE A 96 -15.15 -0.15 -7.15
CA ILE A 96 -15.91 0.99 -6.66
C ILE A 96 -15.72 2.16 -7.64
N GLY A 97 -16.82 2.69 -8.17
CA GLY A 97 -16.78 3.90 -8.99
C GLY A 97 -16.30 5.12 -8.22
N PRO A 98 -15.85 6.19 -8.91
CA PRO A 98 -15.38 7.40 -8.26
C PRO A 98 -16.43 8.01 -7.31
N THR A 99 -16.04 8.24 -6.05
CA THR A 99 -16.92 8.86 -5.05
C THR A 99 -16.66 10.35 -4.88
N GLY A 100 -15.47 10.82 -5.32
CA GLY A 100 -15.02 12.20 -5.08
C GLY A 100 -14.67 12.48 -3.63
N ARG A 101 -14.64 11.44 -2.77
CA ARG A 101 -14.36 11.58 -1.34
C ARG A 101 -12.88 11.42 -1.04
N GLU A 102 -12.47 12.00 0.08
CA GLU A 102 -11.09 11.94 0.53
C GLU A 102 -10.83 10.72 1.42
N MET A 103 -9.67 10.09 1.19
CA MET A 103 -9.09 9.09 2.04
C MET A 103 -8.00 9.72 2.90
N HIS A 104 -8.02 9.45 4.19
CA HIS A 104 -6.96 9.77 5.13
C HIS A 104 -6.93 8.65 6.17
N ALA A 105 -6.12 7.62 5.92
CA ALA A 105 -6.20 6.38 6.69
C ALA A 105 -4.83 5.88 7.12
N PRO A 106 -4.72 5.30 8.33
CA PRO A 106 -3.46 4.72 8.79
C PRO A 106 -3.16 3.41 8.07
N CYS A 107 -1.87 3.14 7.96
CA CYS A 107 -1.34 1.91 7.40
C CYS A 107 -0.07 1.54 8.17
N CYS A 108 0.16 0.24 8.33
CA CYS A 108 1.41 -0.27 8.88
C CYS A 108 2.00 -1.29 7.90
N ASP A 109 3.23 -1.05 7.49
CA ASP A 109 3.94 -1.91 6.56
C ASP A 109 5.10 -2.60 7.25
N VAL A 110 5.20 -3.92 7.06
CA VAL A 110 6.28 -4.74 7.62
C VAL A 110 7.12 -5.30 6.49
N PHE A 111 8.40 -4.95 6.49
CA PHE A 111 9.34 -5.38 5.47
C PHE A 111 10.40 -6.31 6.05
N HIS A 112 10.69 -7.39 5.32
CA HIS A 112 11.89 -8.19 5.53
C HIS A 112 12.80 -7.98 4.33
N LEU A 113 14.10 -7.80 4.60
CA LEU A 113 15.11 -7.62 3.56
C LEU A 113 16.20 -8.69 3.71
N LYS A 114 16.91 -8.91 2.62
CA LYS A 114 18.14 -9.71 2.61
C LYS A 114 19.09 -9.08 1.60
N ASP A 115 20.30 -8.78 2.04
CA ASP A 115 21.34 -8.17 1.19
C ASP A 115 20.82 -6.89 0.48
N GLY A 116 20.04 -6.08 1.23
CA GLY A 116 19.51 -4.81 0.72
C GLY A 116 18.33 -4.93 -0.25
N LYS A 117 17.75 -6.12 -0.41
CA LYS A 117 16.57 -6.35 -1.26
C LYS A 117 15.38 -6.80 -0.41
N VAL A 118 14.18 -6.36 -0.79
CA VAL A 118 12.94 -6.71 -0.08
C VAL A 118 12.57 -8.16 -0.42
N THR A 119 12.50 -9.02 0.60
CA THR A 119 12.05 -10.40 0.45
C THR A 119 10.56 -10.54 0.72
N SER A 120 10.01 -9.70 1.60
CA SER A 120 8.57 -9.65 1.85
C SER A 120 8.14 -8.24 2.26
N PHE A 121 6.99 -7.85 1.78
CA PHE A 121 6.30 -6.61 2.13
C PHE A 121 4.88 -6.98 2.55
N HIS A 122 4.58 -6.88 3.85
CA HIS A 122 3.24 -7.11 4.38
C HIS A 122 2.58 -5.77 4.66
N CYS A 123 1.52 -5.47 3.94
CA CYS A 123 0.81 -4.20 4.02
C CYS A 123 -0.48 -4.38 4.84
N TYR A 124 -0.53 -3.76 6.01
CA TYR A 124 -1.70 -3.75 6.88
C TYR A 124 -2.41 -2.41 6.79
N THR A 125 -3.18 -2.24 5.75
CA THR A 125 -3.97 -1.02 5.55
C THR A 125 -5.24 -1.08 6.39
N ALA A 126 -5.62 0.05 7.00
CA ALA A 126 -6.90 0.16 7.69
C ALA A 126 -8.05 0.28 6.68
N ALA A 127 -8.37 -0.83 6.02
CA ALA A 127 -9.30 -0.85 4.89
C ALA A 127 -10.73 -0.41 5.26
N THR A 128 -11.21 -0.75 6.47
CA THR A 128 -12.55 -0.33 6.90
C THR A 128 -12.63 1.19 7.11
N ILE A 129 -11.54 1.83 7.52
CA ILE A 129 -11.49 3.29 7.63
C ILE A 129 -11.58 3.91 6.23
N ILE A 130 -10.82 3.38 5.27
CA ILE A 130 -10.88 3.86 3.87
C ILE A 130 -12.29 3.72 3.32
N LEU A 131 -12.88 2.53 3.42
CA LEU A 131 -14.21 2.27 2.88
C LEU A 131 -15.29 3.12 3.57
N GLY A 132 -15.14 3.35 4.88
CA GLY A 132 -16.02 4.25 5.62
C GLY A 132 -15.91 5.70 5.13
N GLN A 133 -14.69 6.18 4.91
CA GLN A 133 -14.45 7.54 4.40
C GLN A 133 -14.97 7.71 2.97
N LEU A 134 -14.90 6.67 2.14
CA LEU A 134 -15.47 6.68 0.79
C LEU A 134 -17.00 6.54 0.79
N GLY A 135 -17.61 6.25 1.95
CA GLY A 135 -19.06 6.17 2.08
C GLY A 135 -19.68 4.91 1.50
N VAL A 136 -18.92 3.81 1.41
CA VAL A 136 -19.36 2.56 0.75
C VAL A 136 -19.69 1.42 1.72
N LEU A 137 -19.79 1.69 3.02
CA LEU A 137 -20.15 0.71 4.04
C LEU A 137 -21.66 0.73 4.37
N GLY A 138 -22.52 1.12 3.43
CA GLY A 138 -23.95 1.31 3.67
C GLY A 138 -24.69 0.07 4.18
N ASN A 139 -24.23 -1.14 3.80
CA ASN A 139 -24.87 -2.38 4.23
C ASN A 139 -24.56 -2.77 5.68
N LEU A 140 -23.57 -2.14 6.32
CA LEU A 140 -23.22 -2.44 7.70
C LEU A 140 -24.39 -2.16 8.64
N GLY A 141 -25.09 -1.05 8.46
CA GLY A 141 -26.24 -0.67 9.27
C GLY A 141 -27.36 -1.71 9.29
N ALA A 142 -27.59 -2.39 8.14
CA ALA A 142 -28.59 -3.44 8.03
C ALA A 142 -28.22 -4.73 8.80
N SER A 143 -26.95 -4.91 9.13
CA SER A 143 -26.43 -6.08 9.86
C SER A 143 -26.33 -5.85 11.35
N LEU A 144 -26.51 -4.63 11.83
CA LEU A 144 -26.45 -4.32 13.26
C LEU A 144 -27.76 -4.70 13.96
N ILE A 145 -27.67 -5.20 15.17
CA ILE A 145 -28.81 -5.58 16.01
C ILE A 145 -28.93 -4.69 17.23
#